data_2a250a9613c356c11bbe31cc0db3ba99
#
_entry.id   2a250a9613c356c11bbe31cc0db3ba99
#
_cell.length_a   1.000
_cell.length_b   1.000
_cell.length_c   1.000
_cell.angle_alpha   90.00
_cell.angle_beta   90.00
_cell.angle_gamma   90.00
#
_symmetry.space_group_name_H-M   'P 1'
#
loop_
_entity.id
_entity.type
_entity.pdbx_description
1 polymer ?
#
loop_
_entity_poly.entity_id
_entity_poly.type
_entity_poly.pdbx_seq_one_letter_code
_entity_poly.pdbx_strand_id
1 'polypeptide(L)'
;NIPILDSQYVSDLLVEDNVCFGAMAFDIQSGERTVFLADSVIIAAGGHTRLWRKSSSRRNENTGDGFHLALKAGCRLSDMEMVQFHPTGMVIPEEMAGTLVTEAVRGEGGKLLNNEGKRFMENYDSERMELSTRDRVAMANYTEIVEGRGSPNGGVYLDISHKGKDFIIEKLPRMY
;
A
#
# COMPACT_ATOMS: atom_id res chain seq x y z
N ASN A 1 25.27 11.94 -11.66
CA ASN A 1 24.48 10.71 -11.78
C ASN A 1 24.82 9.80 -10.60
N ILE A 2 23.82 9.28 -9.93
CA ILE A 2 23.98 8.27 -8.86
C ILE A 2 23.94 6.90 -9.55
N PRO A 3 24.93 6.03 -9.35
CA PRO A 3 24.90 4.69 -9.91
C PRO A 3 23.77 3.88 -9.26
N ILE A 4 23.05 3.09 -10.06
CA ILE A 4 22.05 2.14 -9.60
C ILE A 4 22.64 0.75 -9.79
N LEU A 5 22.64 -0.04 -8.72
CA LEU A 5 23.10 -1.42 -8.72
C LEU A 5 21.88 -2.32 -8.58
N ASP A 6 21.49 -2.95 -9.66
CA ASP A 6 20.36 -3.89 -9.69
C ASP A 6 20.74 -5.24 -9.07
N SER A 7 19.72 -6.03 -8.71
CA SER A 7 19.86 -7.39 -8.21
C SER A 7 20.67 -7.53 -6.91
N GLN A 8 20.87 -6.45 -6.16
CA GLN A 8 21.58 -6.47 -4.89
C GLN A 8 20.60 -6.57 -3.72
N TYR A 9 20.74 -7.61 -2.90
CA TYR A 9 20.01 -7.73 -1.65
C TYR A 9 20.89 -7.30 -0.48
N VAL A 10 20.51 -6.22 0.21
CA VAL A 10 21.20 -5.74 1.38
C VAL A 10 20.83 -6.60 2.58
N SER A 11 21.82 -7.33 3.13
CA SER A 11 21.62 -8.26 4.24
C SER A 11 21.92 -7.65 5.60
N ASP A 12 22.83 -6.66 5.66
CA ASP A 12 23.31 -6.08 6.89
C ASP A 12 23.70 -4.61 6.72
N LEU A 13 23.54 -3.85 7.79
CA LEU A 13 24.23 -2.56 7.95
C LEU A 13 25.52 -2.80 8.75
N LEU A 14 26.57 -2.11 8.37
CA LEU A 14 27.85 -2.16 9.06
C LEU A 14 27.87 -1.07 10.14
N VAL A 15 27.84 -1.49 11.41
CA VAL A 15 27.76 -0.59 12.56
C VAL A 15 28.84 -0.94 13.56
N GLU A 16 29.59 0.07 14.03
CA GLU A 16 30.55 0.00 15.10
C GLU A 16 30.40 1.25 15.96
N ASP A 17 30.40 1.10 17.26
CA ASP A 17 30.27 2.20 18.25
C ASP A 17 29.07 3.14 17.98
N ASN A 18 27.92 2.58 17.58
CA ASN A 18 26.71 3.29 17.16
C ASN A 18 26.88 4.17 15.90
N VAL A 19 27.91 3.98 15.13
CA VAL A 19 28.11 4.66 13.85
C VAL A 19 27.92 3.65 12.71
N CYS A 20 26.99 3.96 11.81
CA CYS A 20 26.81 3.19 10.59
C CYS A 20 27.80 3.71 9.55
N PHE A 21 28.65 2.82 9.03
CA PHE A 21 29.72 3.17 8.08
C PHE A 21 29.59 2.42 6.75
N GLY A 22 28.48 1.73 6.52
CA GLY A 22 28.27 1.01 5.28
C GLY A 22 27.17 -0.03 5.33
N ALA A 23 27.13 -0.86 4.29
CA ALA A 23 26.21 -1.97 4.17
C ALA A 23 26.87 -3.17 3.51
N MET A 24 26.39 -4.36 3.81
CA MET A 24 26.74 -5.59 3.12
C MET A 24 25.55 -6.05 2.27
N ALA A 25 25.83 -6.41 1.04
CA ALA A 25 24.86 -6.97 0.12
C ALA A 25 25.39 -8.22 -0.58
N PHE A 26 24.49 -8.96 -1.21
CA PHE A 26 24.84 -10.00 -2.13
C PHE A 26 24.02 -9.90 -3.41
N ASP A 27 24.62 -10.25 -4.52
CA ASP A 27 23.93 -10.38 -5.78
C ASP A 27 23.00 -11.61 -5.75
N ILE A 28 21.70 -11.40 -6.04
CA ILE A 28 20.70 -12.48 -5.92
C ILE A 28 20.81 -13.54 -7.00
N GLN A 29 21.58 -13.30 -8.07
CA GLN A 29 21.78 -14.24 -9.18
C GLN A 29 23.05 -15.05 -8.98
N SER A 30 24.16 -14.39 -8.65
CA SER A 30 25.48 -15.03 -8.51
C SER A 30 25.81 -15.44 -7.06
N GLY A 31 25.18 -14.81 -6.07
CA GLY A 31 25.54 -14.98 -4.65
C GLY A 31 26.80 -14.24 -4.25
N GLU A 32 27.43 -13.48 -5.14
CA GLU A 32 28.63 -12.67 -4.83
C GLU A 32 28.31 -11.64 -3.77
N ARG A 33 29.17 -11.53 -2.77
CA ARG A 33 29.02 -10.58 -1.65
C ARG A 33 29.81 -9.31 -1.90
N THR A 34 29.20 -8.17 -1.62
CA THR A 34 29.79 -6.87 -1.77
C THR A 34 29.64 -6.06 -0.48
N VAL A 35 30.72 -5.40 -0.07
CA VAL A 35 30.72 -4.44 1.04
C VAL A 35 30.74 -3.04 0.44
N PHE A 36 29.78 -2.23 0.83
CA PHE A 36 29.69 -0.81 0.48
C PHE A 36 30.09 0.02 1.70
N LEU A 37 31.13 0.80 1.59
CA LEU A 37 31.55 1.74 2.64
C LEU A 37 31.01 3.13 2.29
N ALA A 38 30.45 3.81 3.28
CA ALA A 38 29.85 5.13 3.12
C ALA A 38 29.80 5.87 4.46
N ASP A 39 29.90 7.19 4.42
CA ASP A 39 29.76 8.05 5.60
C ASP A 39 28.30 8.09 6.11
N SER A 40 27.35 7.74 5.26
CA SER A 40 25.92 7.69 5.61
C SER A 40 25.18 6.66 4.77
N VAL A 41 24.20 6.00 5.35
CA VAL A 41 23.32 5.04 4.67
C VAL A 41 21.87 5.49 4.81
N ILE A 42 21.16 5.54 3.69
CA ILE A 42 19.72 5.85 3.65
C ILE A 42 18.96 4.56 3.41
N ILE A 43 18.08 4.19 4.35
CA ILE A 43 17.16 3.06 4.18
C ILE A 43 15.92 3.59 3.50
N ALA A 44 15.64 3.12 2.27
CA ALA A 44 14.47 3.47 1.49
C ALA A 44 13.77 2.19 0.96
N ALA A 45 13.67 1.16 1.80
CA ALA A 45 13.26 -0.21 1.45
C ALA A 45 11.73 -0.45 1.55
N GLY A 46 10.92 0.61 1.58
CA GLY A 46 9.48 0.50 1.68
C GLY A 46 8.99 0.12 3.08
N GLY A 47 7.79 -0.45 3.15
CA GLY A 47 7.10 -0.76 4.38
C GLY A 47 7.07 -2.25 4.74
N HIS A 48 6.05 -2.65 5.52
CA HIS A 48 5.91 -4.02 6.03
C HIS A 48 4.49 -4.59 5.87
N THR A 49 3.68 -3.99 5.02
CA THR A 49 2.26 -4.37 4.88
C THR A 49 2.05 -5.79 4.33
N ARG A 50 3.08 -6.43 3.78
CA ARG A 50 3.03 -7.82 3.33
C ARG A 50 2.97 -8.84 4.48
N LEU A 51 3.14 -8.42 5.72
CA LEU A 51 2.90 -9.26 6.91
C LEU A 51 1.43 -9.71 7.02
N TRP A 52 0.49 -8.92 6.50
CA TRP A 52 -0.92 -9.27 6.52
C TRP A 52 -1.31 -10.17 5.36
N ARG A 53 -2.17 -11.14 5.63
CA ARG A 53 -2.67 -12.09 4.61
C ARG A 53 -3.40 -11.37 3.48
N LYS A 54 -4.22 -10.35 3.81
CA LYS A 54 -4.88 -9.48 2.85
C LYS A 54 -4.08 -8.18 2.78
N SER A 55 -3.39 -7.98 1.70
CA SER A 55 -2.53 -6.82 1.47
C SER A 55 -2.57 -6.44 -0.01
N SER A 56 -2.56 -5.14 -0.28
CA SER A 56 -2.42 -4.61 -1.64
C SER A 56 -0.96 -4.60 -2.13
N SER A 57 0.00 -4.93 -1.28
CA SER A 57 1.41 -5.07 -1.67
C SER A 57 1.61 -6.28 -2.57
N ARG A 58 2.46 -6.14 -3.57
CA ARG A 58 2.89 -7.26 -4.39
C ARG A 58 3.61 -8.31 -3.54
N ARG A 59 3.67 -9.55 -4.05
CA ARG A 59 4.15 -10.71 -3.29
C ARG A 59 5.52 -10.50 -2.66
N ASN A 60 6.42 -9.79 -3.33
CA ASN A 60 7.82 -9.60 -2.93
C ASN A 60 8.13 -8.13 -2.56
N GLU A 61 7.12 -7.35 -2.18
CA GLU A 61 7.28 -5.96 -1.81
C GLU A 61 6.74 -5.72 -0.39
N ASN A 62 7.30 -4.71 0.29
CA ASN A 62 6.87 -4.31 1.64
C ASN A 62 6.93 -5.45 2.67
N THR A 63 7.99 -6.22 2.62
CA THR A 63 8.25 -7.38 3.48
C THR A 63 8.86 -7.02 4.83
N GLY A 64 9.22 -5.75 5.05
CA GLY A 64 9.76 -5.25 6.31
C GLY A 64 11.28 -5.31 6.41
N ASP A 65 11.99 -5.56 5.31
CA ASP A 65 13.46 -5.69 5.31
C ASP A 65 14.16 -4.46 5.88
N GLY A 66 13.68 -3.24 5.56
CA GLY A 66 14.25 -2.00 6.10
C GLY A 66 14.11 -1.90 7.62
N PHE A 67 12.99 -2.35 8.19
CA PHE A 67 12.79 -2.41 9.65
C PHE A 67 13.71 -3.44 10.29
N HIS A 68 13.87 -4.61 9.65
CA HIS A 68 14.80 -5.63 10.13
C HIS A 68 16.23 -5.12 10.17
N LEU A 69 16.71 -4.50 9.09
CA LEU A 69 18.04 -3.90 9.01
C LEU A 69 18.26 -2.84 10.10
N ALA A 70 17.27 -1.95 10.27
CA ALA A 70 17.34 -0.90 11.28
C ALA A 70 17.38 -1.47 12.71
N LEU A 71 16.52 -2.44 13.02
CA LEU A 71 16.48 -3.10 14.33
C LEU A 71 17.79 -3.83 14.62
N LYS A 72 18.32 -4.58 13.64
CA LYS A 72 19.59 -5.29 13.75
C LYS A 72 20.78 -4.33 13.96
N ALA A 73 20.69 -3.13 13.39
CA ALA A 73 21.66 -2.07 13.59
C ALA A 73 21.54 -1.32 14.94
N GLY A 74 20.61 -1.73 15.82
CA GLY A 74 20.41 -1.13 17.13
C GLY A 74 19.42 0.02 17.17
N CYS A 75 18.71 0.34 16.07
CA CYS A 75 17.67 1.36 16.06
C CYS A 75 16.44 0.93 16.85
N ARG A 76 15.80 1.89 17.50
CA ARG A 76 14.49 1.68 18.10
C ARG A 76 13.39 1.87 17.05
N LEU A 77 12.42 0.97 17.04
CA LEU A 77 11.22 1.09 16.21
C LEU A 77 10.06 1.63 17.06
N SER A 78 9.22 2.47 16.49
CA SER A 78 8.00 3.00 17.13
C SER A 78 6.80 2.84 16.22
N ASP A 79 5.62 2.81 16.82
CA ASP A 79 4.32 2.79 16.13
C ASP A 79 4.18 1.67 15.09
N MET A 80 4.78 0.50 15.37
CA MET A 80 4.81 -0.62 14.42
C MET A 80 3.43 -1.23 14.15
N GLU A 81 2.45 -0.98 15.02
CA GLU A 81 1.04 -1.34 14.83
C GLU A 81 0.31 -0.40 13.86
N MET A 82 0.87 0.75 13.56
CA MET A 82 0.23 1.74 12.70
C MET A 82 0.33 1.36 11.24
N VAL A 83 -0.81 1.07 10.63
CA VAL A 83 -0.94 0.69 9.23
C VAL A 83 -1.97 1.57 8.54
N GLN A 84 -1.60 2.17 7.42
CA GLN A 84 -2.56 2.86 6.58
C GLN A 84 -3.28 1.86 5.67
N PHE A 85 -4.58 1.70 5.84
CA PHE A 85 -5.42 0.92 4.94
C PHE A 85 -5.79 1.76 3.71
N HIS A 86 -5.47 1.24 2.52
CA HIS A 86 -6.00 1.84 1.30
C HIS A 86 -7.49 1.50 1.20
N PRO A 87 -8.38 2.49 1.07
CA PRO A 87 -9.82 2.26 1.19
C PRO A 87 -10.45 1.49 0.04
N THR A 88 -9.79 1.43 -1.12
CA THR A 88 -10.34 0.83 -2.33
C THR A 88 -9.40 -0.23 -2.90
N GLY A 89 -9.47 -1.43 -2.34
CA GLY A 89 -8.89 -2.66 -2.91
C GLY A 89 -9.99 -3.52 -3.53
N MET A 90 -9.71 -4.16 -4.66
CA MET A 90 -10.66 -5.08 -5.30
C MET A 90 -10.91 -6.31 -4.43
N VAL A 91 -12.16 -6.78 -4.39
CA VAL A 91 -12.55 -8.01 -3.70
C VAL A 91 -12.85 -9.11 -4.71
N ILE A 92 -13.36 -8.74 -5.85
CA ILE A 92 -13.71 -9.62 -6.97
C ILE A 92 -13.23 -9.01 -8.29
N PRO A 93 -12.89 -9.84 -9.29
CA PRO A 93 -12.78 -11.30 -9.22
C PRO A 93 -11.64 -11.75 -8.31
N GLU A 94 -11.63 -13.01 -7.86
CA GLU A 94 -10.69 -13.51 -6.83
C GLU A 94 -9.22 -13.34 -7.24
N GLU A 95 -8.92 -13.54 -8.52
CA GLU A 95 -7.57 -13.35 -9.09
C GLU A 95 -7.07 -11.90 -9.02
N MET A 96 -7.99 -10.95 -8.89
CA MET A 96 -7.69 -9.51 -8.75
C MET A 96 -7.81 -9.02 -7.31
N ALA A 97 -8.18 -9.89 -6.38
CA ALA A 97 -8.38 -9.51 -4.98
C ALA A 97 -7.12 -8.90 -4.38
N GLY A 98 -7.26 -7.75 -3.73
CA GLY A 98 -6.17 -6.95 -3.19
C GLY A 98 -5.55 -5.96 -4.18
N THR A 99 -5.89 -6.02 -5.47
CA THR A 99 -5.44 -5.01 -6.44
C THR A 99 -5.99 -3.64 -6.07
N LEU A 100 -5.11 -2.65 -6.05
CA LEU A 100 -5.50 -1.27 -5.74
C LEU A 100 -6.36 -0.67 -6.86
N VAL A 101 -7.53 -0.19 -6.49
CA VAL A 101 -8.28 0.77 -7.29
C VAL A 101 -7.78 2.15 -6.91
N THR A 102 -7.10 2.82 -7.84
CA THR A 102 -6.43 4.11 -7.59
C THR A 102 -7.39 5.17 -7.03
N GLU A 103 -6.86 6.04 -6.19
CA GLU A 103 -7.60 7.18 -5.63
C GLU A 103 -8.20 8.09 -6.72
N ALA A 104 -7.58 8.10 -7.92
CA ALA A 104 -8.09 8.84 -9.06
C ALA A 104 -9.55 8.50 -9.40
N VAL A 105 -10.00 7.25 -9.21
CA VAL A 105 -11.40 6.87 -9.45
C VAL A 105 -12.35 7.66 -8.56
N ARG A 106 -12.02 7.83 -7.28
CA ARG A 106 -12.81 8.67 -6.36
C ARG A 106 -12.67 10.16 -6.72
N GLY A 107 -11.45 10.59 -7.07
CA GLY A 107 -11.16 11.96 -7.52
C GLY A 107 -11.94 12.36 -8.77
N GLU A 108 -12.14 11.44 -9.70
CA GLU A 108 -12.94 11.65 -10.92
C GLU A 108 -14.46 11.48 -10.70
N GLY A 109 -14.88 11.34 -9.44
CA GLY A 109 -16.29 11.32 -9.06
C GLY A 109 -16.89 9.93 -8.88
N GLY A 110 -16.06 8.91 -8.67
CA GLY A 110 -16.54 7.58 -8.27
C GLY A 110 -17.26 7.64 -6.93
N LYS A 111 -18.41 6.95 -6.83
CA LYS A 111 -19.29 6.94 -5.66
C LYS A 111 -19.20 5.60 -4.94
N LEU A 112 -19.08 5.64 -3.62
CA LEU A 112 -19.15 4.45 -2.79
C LEU A 112 -20.60 4.13 -2.41
N LEU A 113 -21.05 2.95 -2.83
CA LEU A 113 -22.41 2.49 -2.63
C LEU A 113 -22.42 1.21 -1.79
N ASN A 114 -23.39 1.10 -0.91
CA ASN A 114 -23.67 -0.14 -0.18
C ASN A 114 -24.56 -1.12 -0.97
N ASN A 115 -24.96 -2.24 -0.38
CA ASN A 115 -25.80 -3.24 -1.03
C ASN A 115 -27.24 -2.75 -1.33
N GLU A 116 -27.67 -1.65 -0.69
CA GLU A 116 -28.95 -1.01 -0.96
C GLU A 116 -28.85 0.04 -2.08
N GLY A 117 -27.68 0.21 -2.68
CA GLY A 117 -27.40 1.25 -3.68
C GLY A 117 -27.30 2.66 -3.11
N LYS A 118 -27.20 2.81 -1.79
CA LYS A 118 -27.08 4.11 -1.13
C LYS A 118 -25.62 4.56 -1.10
N ARG A 119 -25.40 5.85 -1.40
CA ARG A 119 -24.11 6.52 -1.25
C ARG A 119 -23.87 6.82 0.23
N PHE A 120 -23.21 5.90 0.91
CA PHE A 120 -23.11 5.94 2.38
C PHE A 120 -22.13 6.95 2.93
N MET A 121 -21.18 7.46 2.14
CA MET A 121 -20.20 8.46 2.62
C MET A 121 -20.83 9.73 3.20
N GLU A 122 -22.05 10.06 2.80
CA GLU A 122 -22.83 11.17 3.36
C GLU A 122 -23.01 11.05 4.89
N ASN A 123 -23.10 9.82 5.42
CA ASN A 123 -23.26 9.57 6.85
C ASN A 123 -21.93 9.66 7.63
N TYR A 124 -20.79 9.56 6.96
CA TYR A 124 -19.46 9.53 7.59
C TYR A 124 -18.69 10.84 7.40
N ASP A 125 -18.85 11.49 6.26
CA ASP A 125 -18.27 12.80 5.93
C ASP A 125 -19.09 13.46 4.83
N SER A 126 -20.15 14.17 5.23
CA SER A 126 -21.09 14.80 4.31
C SER A 126 -20.47 15.94 3.49
N GLU A 127 -19.36 16.49 3.96
CA GLU A 127 -18.67 17.62 3.31
C GLU A 127 -17.74 17.13 2.21
N ARG A 128 -16.87 16.14 2.52
CA ARG A 128 -15.82 15.65 1.60
C ARG A 128 -16.23 14.39 0.85
N MET A 129 -17.22 13.67 1.34
CA MET A 129 -17.71 12.43 0.73
C MET A 129 -16.57 11.44 0.47
N GLU A 130 -16.45 10.89 -0.75
CA GLU A 130 -15.40 9.97 -1.16
C GLU A 130 -14.00 10.60 -1.21
N LEU A 131 -13.89 11.92 -1.13
CA LEU A 131 -12.63 12.66 -1.03
C LEU A 131 -12.19 12.89 0.43
N SER A 132 -12.87 12.29 1.38
CA SER A 132 -12.44 12.25 2.77
C SER A 132 -11.09 11.55 2.92
N THR A 133 -10.48 11.64 4.11
CA THR A 133 -9.19 11.01 4.38
C THR A 133 -9.26 9.49 4.22
N ARG A 134 -8.14 8.86 3.86
CA ARG A 134 -8.09 7.41 3.57
C ARG A 134 -8.58 6.56 4.74
N ASP A 135 -8.23 6.94 5.95
CA ASP A 135 -8.64 6.26 7.19
C ASP A 135 -10.17 6.34 7.39
N ARG A 136 -10.77 7.52 7.17
CA ARG A 136 -12.23 7.68 7.26
C ARG A 136 -12.97 6.85 6.22
N VAL A 137 -12.52 6.90 4.96
CA VAL A 137 -13.14 6.10 3.89
C VAL A 137 -12.97 4.61 4.16
N ALA A 138 -11.79 4.16 4.62
CA ALA A 138 -11.55 2.77 4.97
C ALA A 138 -12.44 2.32 6.14
N MET A 139 -12.58 3.14 7.17
CA MET A 139 -13.45 2.87 8.32
C MET A 139 -14.93 2.83 7.90
N ALA A 140 -15.38 3.76 7.05
CA ALA A 140 -16.74 3.78 6.52
C ALA A 140 -17.05 2.50 5.75
N ASN A 141 -16.16 2.09 4.84
CA ASN A 141 -16.29 0.83 4.10
C ASN A 141 -16.39 -0.37 5.05
N TYR A 142 -15.50 -0.43 6.04
CA TYR A 142 -15.50 -1.50 7.03
C TYR A 142 -16.79 -1.55 7.84
N THR A 143 -17.29 -0.40 8.29
CA THR A 143 -18.55 -0.30 9.05
C THR A 143 -19.73 -0.78 8.21
N GLU A 144 -19.84 -0.36 6.95
CA GLU A 144 -20.92 -0.84 6.06
C GLU A 144 -20.89 -2.38 5.90
N ILE A 145 -19.70 -2.96 5.79
CA ILE A 145 -19.52 -4.41 5.66
C ILE A 145 -19.92 -5.14 6.94
N VAL A 146 -19.43 -4.70 8.10
CA VAL A 146 -19.67 -5.36 9.40
C VAL A 146 -21.13 -5.26 9.83
N GLU A 147 -21.79 -4.14 9.52
CA GLU A 147 -23.21 -3.94 9.80
C GLU A 147 -24.16 -4.61 8.78
N GLY A 148 -23.60 -5.44 7.87
CA GLY A 148 -24.39 -6.23 6.93
C GLY A 148 -24.91 -5.45 5.70
N ARG A 149 -24.45 -4.23 5.49
CA ARG A 149 -24.75 -3.42 4.32
C ARG A 149 -23.71 -3.51 3.21
N GLY A 150 -22.70 -4.36 3.39
CA GLY A 150 -21.71 -4.68 2.37
C GLY A 150 -22.27 -5.53 1.24
N SER A 151 -21.52 -5.66 0.15
CA SER A 151 -21.83 -6.56 -0.95
C SER A 151 -21.73 -8.04 -0.50
N PRO A 152 -22.39 -8.98 -1.20
CA PRO A 152 -22.29 -10.42 -0.89
C PRO A 152 -20.84 -10.95 -0.88
N ASN A 153 -19.92 -10.28 -1.54
CA ASN A 153 -18.52 -10.67 -1.64
C ASN A 153 -17.64 -10.03 -0.54
N GLY A 154 -18.23 -9.37 0.46
CA GLY A 154 -17.49 -8.79 1.58
C GLY A 154 -16.77 -7.48 1.25
N GLY A 155 -17.31 -6.69 0.36
CA GLY A 155 -16.84 -5.36 -0.01
C GLY A 155 -17.98 -4.35 -0.09
N VAL A 156 -17.71 -3.20 -0.68
CA VAL A 156 -18.69 -2.19 -1.12
C VAL A 156 -18.52 -1.93 -2.60
N TYR A 157 -19.46 -1.25 -3.23
CA TYR A 157 -19.34 -0.90 -4.64
C TYR A 157 -18.70 0.46 -4.81
N LEU A 158 -17.76 0.58 -5.75
CA LEU A 158 -17.23 1.84 -6.23
C LEU A 158 -17.71 2.06 -7.66
N ASP A 159 -18.72 2.90 -7.82
CA ASP A 159 -19.39 3.15 -9.09
C ASP A 159 -18.95 4.47 -9.73
N ILE A 160 -18.48 4.41 -10.96
CA ILE A 160 -18.14 5.56 -11.81
C ILE A 160 -18.87 5.49 -13.17
N SER A 161 -19.79 4.57 -13.34
CA SER A 161 -20.50 4.33 -14.60
C SER A 161 -21.26 5.54 -15.15
N HIS A 162 -21.69 6.43 -14.26
CA HIS A 162 -22.39 7.68 -14.61
C HIS A 162 -21.56 8.66 -15.45
N LYS A 163 -20.24 8.48 -15.50
CA LYS A 163 -19.33 9.30 -16.34
C LYS A 163 -19.28 8.81 -17.80
N GLY A 164 -19.74 7.61 -18.06
CA GLY A 164 -19.70 7.01 -19.38
C GLY A 164 -18.35 6.41 -19.78
N LYS A 165 -18.39 5.51 -20.74
CA LYS A 165 -17.25 4.68 -21.17
C LYS A 165 -16.07 5.51 -21.67
N ASP A 166 -16.33 6.49 -22.54
CA ASP A 166 -15.28 7.27 -23.20
C ASP A 166 -14.48 8.08 -22.18
N PHE A 167 -15.18 8.67 -21.19
CA PHE A 167 -14.52 9.36 -20.08
C PHE A 167 -13.61 8.44 -19.28
N ILE A 168 -14.10 7.21 -18.96
CA ILE A 168 -13.32 6.25 -18.17
C ILE A 168 -12.06 5.82 -18.92
N ILE A 169 -12.15 5.56 -20.22
CA ILE A 169 -11.01 5.19 -21.06
C ILE A 169 -9.97 6.33 -21.10
N GLU A 170 -10.42 7.57 -21.24
CA GLU A 170 -9.54 8.74 -21.31
C GLU A 170 -8.84 9.03 -19.98
N LYS A 171 -9.60 9.11 -18.89
CA LYS A 171 -9.09 9.56 -17.57
C LYS A 171 -8.52 8.44 -16.71
N LEU A 172 -9.01 7.23 -16.89
CA LEU A 172 -8.69 6.07 -16.05
C LEU A 172 -8.29 4.83 -16.88
N PRO A 173 -7.37 4.97 -17.86
CA PRO A 173 -7.07 3.90 -18.82
C PRO A 173 -6.56 2.60 -18.19
N ARG A 174 -6.07 2.66 -16.93
CA ARG A 174 -5.59 1.48 -16.17
C ARG A 174 -6.70 0.78 -15.38
N MET A 175 -7.88 1.38 -15.31
CA MET A 175 -9.03 0.87 -14.54
C MET A 175 -10.13 0.32 -15.45
N TYR A 176 -10.03 0.49 -16.74
CA TYR A 176 -10.91 -0.05 -17.77
C TYR A 176 -10.37 -1.37 -18.30
#